data_7dade11677f5ab857561fa49ac27c44a
#
_entry.id   7dade11677f5ab857561fa49ac27c44a
#
_cell.length_a   1.000
_cell.length_b   1.000
_cell.length_c   1.000
_cell.angle_alpha   90.00
_cell.angle_beta   90.00
_cell.angle_gamma   90.00
#
_symmetry.space_group_name_H-M   'P 1'
#
loop_
_entity.id
_entity.type
_entity.pdbx_description
1 polymer ?
#
loop_
_entity_poly.entity_id
_entity_poly.type
_entity_poly.pdbx_seq_one_letter_code
_entity_poly.pdbx_strand_id
1 'polypeptide(L)'
;MKGYAMLKIGESGWIEKERPKCGPMDAICRPLAVAICTSDVHTLWEGAIGDRHNMILGHECCAEVVEVGELVKDFKPGDRVLVPAITPDWNSLEAQAGYSMHSGGMLAGWKFSNFKDGVFSEFFHVNDADGNLALLPKNINVVDACMLSDMVPTGFHGVELADVQFGDTVLVIGIGPVGLMSVAGTNMRGASRIIAVGTRPVCVEAAKNTAQRILSATRTDRFPAGT
;
A
#
# COMPACT_ATOMS: atom_id res chain seq x y z
N MET A 1 -5.31 12.96 20.08
CA MET A 1 -4.55 11.76 19.67
C MET A 1 -3.17 12.15 19.17
N LYS A 2 -2.18 11.27 19.35
CA LYS A 2 -0.84 11.46 18.81
C LYS A 2 -0.73 10.84 17.41
N GLY A 3 0.07 11.46 16.55
CA GLY A 3 0.39 10.93 15.23
C GLY A 3 1.77 11.42 14.76
N TYR A 4 2.41 10.63 13.90
CA TYR A 4 3.68 11.00 13.26
C TYR A 4 3.39 11.67 11.92
N ALA A 5 3.81 12.89 11.76
CA ALA A 5 3.40 13.77 10.67
C ALA A 5 4.57 14.35 9.89
N MET A 6 4.34 14.64 8.63
CA MET A 6 5.08 15.62 7.86
C MET A 6 4.69 17.02 8.38
N LEU A 7 5.62 17.72 8.99
CA LEU A 7 5.42 19.09 9.46
C LEU A 7 5.51 20.09 8.30
N LYS A 8 6.43 19.84 7.41
CA LYS A 8 6.65 20.46 6.10
C LYS A 8 7.61 19.57 5.28
N ILE A 9 7.88 19.91 4.05
CA ILE A 9 8.90 19.22 3.25
C ILE A 9 10.24 19.21 3.99
N GLY A 10 10.82 18.00 4.15
CA GLY A 10 12.09 17.76 4.83
C GLY A 10 12.03 17.75 6.35
N GLU A 11 10.86 17.91 6.97
CA GLU A 11 10.72 17.91 8.42
C GLU A 11 9.53 17.07 8.88
N SER A 12 9.76 16.16 9.82
CA SER A 12 8.72 15.31 10.39
C SER A 12 8.82 15.23 11.91
N GLY A 13 7.73 14.87 12.56
CA GLY A 13 7.71 14.76 14.02
C GLY A 13 6.36 14.31 14.55
N TRP A 14 6.34 14.05 15.86
CA TRP A 14 5.10 13.74 16.57
C TRP A 14 4.29 15.01 16.80
N ILE A 15 3.00 14.94 16.50
CA ILE A 15 2.03 16.00 16.76
C ILE A 15 0.83 15.47 17.51
N GLU A 16 0.10 16.38 18.13
CA GLU A 16 -1.21 16.11 18.72
C GLU A 16 -2.30 16.73 17.84
N LYS A 17 -3.35 15.95 17.58
CA LYS A 17 -4.53 16.36 16.83
C LYS A 17 -5.80 15.90 17.54
N GLU A 18 -6.93 16.46 17.20
CA GLU A 18 -8.22 15.92 17.60
C GLU A 18 -8.42 14.52 17.01
N ARG A 19 -9.13 13.67 17.73
CA ARG A 19 -9.56 12.36 17.21
C ARG A 19 -10.51 12.60 16.03
N PRO A 20 -10.37 11.86 14.91
CA PRO A 20 -11.28 12.01 13.78
C PRO A 20 -12.71 11.65 14.17
N LYS A 21 -13.68 12.31 13.54
CA LYS A 21 -15.10 12.03 13.73
C LYS A 21 -15.54 10.93 12.77
N CYS A 22 -16.42 10.06 13.25
CA CYS A 22 -17.02 9.01 12.44
C CYS A 22 -18.23 9.56 11.68
N GLY A 23 -18.22 9.46 10.36
CA GLY A 23 -19.39 9.75 9.52
C GLY A 23 -20.35 8.56 9.47
N PRO A 24 -21.56 8.73 8.89
CA PRO A 24 -22.58 7.68 8.89
C PRO A 24 -22.17 6.37 8.20
N MET A 25 -21.33 6.43 7.16
CA MET A 25 -20.84 5.27 6.39
C MET A 25 -19.38 4.90 6.71
N ASP A 26 -18.78 5.57 7.68
CA ASP A 26 -17.34 5.52 7.93
C ASP A 26 -17.00 4.62 9.13
N ALA A 27 -15.72 4.39 9.33
CA ALA A 27 -15.19 3.77 10.54
C ALA A 27 -14.04 4.58 11.11
N ILE A 28 -13.88 4.53 12.43
CA ILE A 28 -12.66 4.91 13.13
C ILE A 28 -11.93 3.64 13.52
N CYS A 29 -10.68 3.57 13.14
CA CYS A 29 -9.82 2.41 13.38
C CYS A 29 -8.62 2.79 14.25
N ARG A 30 -8.08 1.78 14.95
CA ARG A 30 -6.84 1.82 15.71
C ARG A 30 -5.82 0.90 15.05
N PRO A 31 -4.61 1.35 14.69
CA PRO A 31 -3.60 0.50 14.08
C PRO A 31 -3.20 -0.66 14.99
N LEU A 32 -3.07 -1.85 14.41
CA LEU A 32 -2.46 -3.03 15.02
C LEU A 32 -1.07 -3.30 14.44
N ALA A 33 -0.91 -3.05 13.14
CA ALA A 33 0.36 -3.06 12.43
C ALA A 33 0.31 -2.05 11.30
N VAL A 34 1.42 -1.36 11.06
CA VAL A 34 1.60 -0.42 9.95
C VAL A 34 2.92 -0.71 9.25
N ALA A 35 2.97 -0.46 7.94
CA ALA A 35 4.22 -0.52 7.20
C ALA A 35 4.60 0.88 6.69
N ILE A 36 5.91 1.12 6.60
CA ILE A 36 6.46 2.36 6.04
C ILE A 36 6.76 2.09 4.57
N CYS A 37 6.12 2.85 3.70
CA CYS A 37 6.35 2.79 2.28
C CYS A 37 7.41 3.80 1.83
N THR A 38 8.09 3.52 0.72
CA THR A 38 9.01 4.48 0.10
C THR A 38 8.27 5.76 -0.33
N SER A 39 6.98 5.69 -0.65
CA SER A 39 6.14 6.86 -0.96
C SER A 39 5.98 7.81 0.22
N ASP A 40 5.98 7.32 1.48
CA ASP A 40 6.01 8.20 2.67
C ASP A 40 7.32 9.00 2.72
N VAL A 41 8.44 8.38 2.32
CA VAL A 41 9.75 9.02 2.25
C VAL A 41 9.77 10.08 1.15
N HIS A 42 9.28 9.76 -0.06
CA HIS A 42 9.17 10.71 -1.16
C HIS A 42 8.21 11.87 -0.84
N THR A 43 7.12 11.58 -0.14
CA THR A 43 6.17 12.60 0.33
C THR A 43 6.88 13.56 1.28
N LEU A 44 7.59 13.03 2.27
CA LEU A 44 8.26 13.82 3.30
C LEU A 44 9.44 14.65 2.75
N TRP A 45 10.33 14.02 1.97
CA TRP A 45 11.60 14.64 1.58
C TRP A 45 11.55 15.37 0.25
N GLU A 46 10.72 14.92 -0.68
CA GLU A 46 10.68 15.43 -2.05
C GLU A 46 9.39 16.20 -2.35
N GLY A 47 8.41 16.15 -1.44
CA GLY A 47 7.10 16.77 -1.67
C GLY A 47 6.35 16.12 -2.83
N ALA A 48 6.45 14.79 -2.99
CA ALA A 48 5.92 14.06 -4.15
C ALA A 48 4.41 14.28 -4.38
N ILE A 49 3.65 14.53 -3.33
CA ILE A 49 2.21 14.87 -3.40
C ILE A 49 1.93 16.34 -3.12
N GLY A 50 2.95 17.19 -3.23
CA GLY A 50 2.91 18.61 -2.93
C GLY A 50 3.18 18.95 -1.47
N ASP A 51 3.22 20.23 -1.19
CA ASP A 51 3.49 20.72 0.17
C ASP A 51 2.31 20.41 1.09
N ARG A 52 2.59 19.72 2.19
CA ARG A 52 1.63 19.36 3.25
C ARG A 52 2.18 19.80 4.59
N HIS A 53 1.33 20.38 5.41
CA HIS A 53 1.70 20.85 6.76
C HIS A 53 0.92 20.09 7.82
N ASN A 54 1.64 19.55 8.79
CA ASN A 54 1.05 18.80 9.90
C ASN A 54 0.13 17.66 9.44
N MET A 55 0.49 16.99 8.32
CA MET A 55 -0.24 15.85 7.79
C MET A 55 0.34 14.55 8.37
N ILE A 56 -0.47 13.78 9.08
CA ILE A 56 -0.06 12.47 9.57
C ILE A 56 0.19 11.55 8.37
N LEU A 57 1.33 10.86 8.41
CA LEU A 57 1.80 9.96 7.36
C LEU A 57 1.23 8.54 7.49
N GLY A 58 1.56 7.68 6.51
CA GLY A 58 1.23 6.27 6.49
C GLY A 58 -0.09 5.95 5.79
N HIS A 59 -0.10 4.84 5.04
CA HIS A 59 -1.26 4.37 4.28
C HIS A 59 -1.37 2.83 4.22
N GLU A 60 -0.47 2.11 4.86
CA GLU A 60 -0.45 0.65 4.91
C GLU A 60 -0.75 0.17 6.33
N CYS A 61 -1.86 -0.56 6.53
CA CYS A 61 -2.31 -0.87 7.88
C CYS A 61 -3.18 -2.13 7.98
N CYS A 62 -2.95 -2.89 9.06
CA CYS A 62 -3.95 -3.73 9.68
C CYS A 62 -4.43 -3.06 10.96
N ALA A 63 -5.73 -3.04 11.20
CA ALA A 63 -6.32 -2.28 12.29
C ALA A 63 -7.42 -3.05 13.04
N GLU A 64 -7.83 -2.48 14.16
CA GLU A 64 -9.06 -2.83 14.88
C GLU A 64 -10.07 -1.70 14.68
N VAL A 65 -11.29 -2.06 14.32
CA VAL A 65 -12.41 -1.12 14.25
C VAL A 65 -12.77 -0.71 15.68
N VAL A 66 -12.83 0.60 15.93
CA VAL A 66 -13.16 1.16 17.25
C VAL A 66 -14.57 1.75 17.27
N GLU A 67 -14.98 2.31 16.13
CA GLU A 67 -16.28 2.98 15.97
C GLU A 67 -16.72 2.83 14.52
N VAL A 68 -18.02 2.69 14.29
CA VAL A 68 -18.63 2.65 12.97
C VAL A 68 -19.82 3.60 12.91
N GLY A 69 -20.07 4.15 11.74
CA GLY A 69 -21.25 4.96 11.46
C GLY A 69 -22.53 4.12 11.43
N GLU A 70 -23.66 4.78 11.60
CA GLU A 70 -24.98 4.15 11.72
C GLU A 70 -25.43 3.38 10.46
N LEU A 71 -24.84 3.66 9.30
CA LEU A 71 -25.16 3.02 8.03
C LEU A 71 -24.17 1.89 7.66
N VAL A 72 -23.12 1.68 8.42
CA VAL A 72 -22.17 0.57 8.23
C VAL A 72 -22.85 -0.76 8.62
N LYS A 73 -22.72 -1.77 7.75
CA LYS A 73 -23.43 -3.05 7.88
C LYS A 73 -22.51 -4.23 8.17
N ASP A 74 -21.33 -4.22 7.56
CA ASP A 74 -20.46 -5.40 7.50
C ASP A 74 -19.40 -5.42 8.60
N PHE A 75 -19.25 -4.31 9.35
CA PHE A 75 -18.23 -4.15 10.39
C PHE A 75 -18.82 -3.66 11.72
N LYS A 76 -18.14 -3.99 12.80
CA LYS A 76 -18.47 -3.56 14.16
C LYS A 76 -17.20 -3.33 14.98
N PRO A 77 -17.28 -2.56 16.08
CA PRO A 77 -16.18 -2.41 17.02
C PRO A 77 -15.63 -3.76 17.50
N GLY A 78 -14.29 -3.87 17.52
CA GLY A 78 -13.54 -5.08 17.85
C GLY A 78 -13.18 -5.96 16.64
N ASP A 79 -13.71 -5.69 15.47
CA ASP A 79 -13.32 -6.42 14.25
C ASP A 79 -11.88 -6.05 13.87
N ARG A 80 -11.10 -7.08 13.53
CA ARG A 80 -9.76 -6.91 12.96
C ARG A 80 -9.88 -6.82 11.45
N VAL A 81 -9.29 -5.79 10.87
CA VAL A 81 -9.45 -5.45 9.45
C VAL A 81 -8.13 -5.16 8.77
N LEU A 82 -8.08 -5.47 7.49
CA LEU A 82 -7.11 -4.93 6.55
C LEU A 82 -7.64 -3.59 6.04
N VAL A 83 -6.79 -2.58 6.00
CA VAL A 83 -7.11 -1.25 5.48
C VAL A 83 -6.26 -1.01 4.23
N PRO A 84 -6.86 -0.98 3.03
CA PRO A 84 -6.12 -0.76 1.80
C PRO A 84 -5.58 0.67 1.71
N ALA A 85 -4.45 0.85 1.04
CA ALA A 85 -3.86 2.17 0.79
C ALA A 85 -4.79 3.08 -0.03
N ILE A 86 -5.57 2.48 -0.91
CA ILE A 86 -6.55 3.17 -1.75
C ILE A 86 -7.93 2.99 -1.15
N THR A 87 -8.55 4.09 -0.72
CA THR A 87 -9.90 4.13 -0.12
C THR A 87 -10.80 5.07 -0.92
N PRO A 88 -11.30 4.63 -2.10
CA PRO A 88 -12.10 5.46 -2.98
C PRO A 88 -13.45 5.84 -2.36
N ASP A 89 -14.09 6.83 -2.94
CA ASP A 89 -15.53 7.01 -2.86
C ASP A 89 -16.18 6.09 -3.91
N TRP A 90 -16.85 5.05 -3.43
CA TRP A 90 -17.49 4.06 -4.30
C TRP A 90 -18.71 4.60 -5.06
N ASN A 91 -19.23 5.79 -4.70
CA ASN A 91 -20.27 6.47 -5.42
C ASN A 91 -19.74 7.33 -6.58
N SER A 92 -18.42 7.49 -6.72
CA SER A 92 -17.82 8.22 -7.83
C SER A 92 -17.98 7.46 -9.15
N LEU A 93 -18.11 8.20 -10.25
CA LEU A 93 -18.22 7.60 -11.59
C LEU A 93 -16.96 6.82 -11.96
N GLU A 94 -15.79 7.29 -11.55
CA GLU A 94 -14.51 6.64 -11.79
C GLU A 94 -14.44 5.27 -11.10
N ALA A 95 -14.86 5.20 -9.83
CA ALA A 95 -14.89 3.93 -9.10
C ALA A 95 -15.88 2.94 -9.70
N GLN A 96 -17.07 3.40 -10.09
CA GLN A 96 -18.08 2.58 -10.76
C GLN A 96 -17.63 2.09 -12.14
N ALA A 97 -16.77 2.84 -12.83
CA ALA A 97 -16.16 2.45 -14.10
C ALA A 97 -14.92 1.54 -13.93
N GLY A 98 -14.54 1.18 -12.70
CA GLY A 98 -13.37 0.33 -12.42
C GLY A 98 -12.06 1.08 -12.19
N TYR A 99 -12.08 2.40 -12.16
CA TYR A 99 -10.92 3.26 -11.95
C TYR A 99 -10.89 3.84 -10.53
N SER A 100 -11.05 2.99 -9.52
CA SER A 100 -11.19 3.39 -8.12
C SER A 100 -10.04 4.25 -7.60
N MET A 101 -8.81 4.03 -8.09
CA MET A 101 -7.64 4.85 -7.79
C MET A 101 -7.83 6.33 -8.16
N HIS A 102 -8.66 6.62 -9.15
CA HIS A 102 -8.92 7.98 -9.65
C HIS A 102 -10.25 8.57 -9.15
N SER A 103 -10.86 7.97 -8.12
CA SER A 103 -12.10 8.44 -7.50
C SER A 103 -11.98 9.90 -7.03
N GLY A 104 -12.64 10.82 -7.74
CA GLY A 104 -12.59 12.27 -7.48
C GLY A 104 -11.40 12.99 -8.11
N GLY A 105 -10.68 12.37 -9.06
CA GLY A 105 -9.57 12.96 -9.82
C GLY A 105 -8.33 12.05 -9.87
N MET A 106 -7.28 12.54 -10.50
CA MET A 106 -6.03 11.78 -10.65
C MET A 106 -5.46 11.38 -9.28
N LEU A 107 -5.36 10.07 -9.00
CA LEU A 107 -4.88 9.46 -7.75
C LEU A 107 -5.65 9.88 -6.49
N ALA A 108 -6.86 10.44 -6.63
CA ALA A 108 -7.63 10.94 -5.49
C ALA A 108 -8.27 9.82 -4.65
N GLY A 109 -8.28 8.58 -5.13
CA GLY A 109 -8.59 7.40 -4.33
C GLY A 109 -7.55 7.10 -3.24
N TRP A 110 -6.30 7.54 -3.42
CA TRP A 110 -5.29 7.55 -2.38
C TRP A 110 -5.50 8.73 -1.44
N LYS A 111 -6.26 8.51 -0.37
CA LYS A 111 -6.67 9.59 0.54
C LYS A 111 -5.74 9.77 1.74
N PHE A 112 -5.18 8.68 2.29
CA PHE A 112 -4.27 8.73 3.45
C PHE A 112 -3.00 9.50 3.14
N SER A 113 -2.58 10.38 4.05
CA SER A 113 -1.42 11.28 3.90
C SER A 113 -1.49 12.25 2.71
N ASN A 114 -2.56 12.21 1.94
CA ASN A 114 -2.78 13.05 0.76
C ASN A 114 -3.92 14.05 0.99
N PHE A 115 -5.13 13.60 1.21
CA PHE A 115 -6.32 14.45 1.45
C PHE A 115 -6.78 14.41 2.91
N LYS A 116 -6.38 13.41 3.67
CA LYS A 116 -6.66 13.26 5.09
C LYS A 116 -5.46 12.65 5.81
N ASP A 117 -5.47 12.73 7.13
CA ASP A 117 -4.45 12.11 7.97
C ASP A 117 -4.31 10.61 7.71
N GLY A 118 -3.07 10.14 7.74
CA GLY A 118 -2.70 8.76 7.52
C GLY A 118 -2.78 7.88 8.77
N VAL A 119 -2.26 6.66 8.64
CA VAL A 119 -2.41 5.60 9.65
C VAL A 119 -1.31 5.59 10.73
N PHE A 120 -0.30 6.46 10.68
CA PHE A 120 0.72 6.56 11.72
C PHE A 120 0.23 7.38 12.92
N SER A 121 -0.90 6.98 13.50
CA SER A 121 -1.59 7.66 14.57
C SER A 121 -2.27 6.68 15.52
N GLU A 122 -2.70 7.16 16.69
CA GLU A 122 -3.47 6.32 17.64
C GLU A 122 -4.84 5.92 17.08
N PHE A 123 -5.46 6.80 16.28
CA PHE A 123 -6.73 6.57 15.59
C PHE A 123 -6.71 7.21 14.21
N PHE A 124 -7.38 6.61 13.26
CA PHE A 124 -7.54 7.16 11.92
C PHE A 124 -8.93 6.86 11.36
N HIS A 125 -9.33 7.63 10.37
CA HIS A 125 -10.65 7.57 9.75
C HIS A 125 -10.61 6.82 8.43
N VAL A 126 -11.53 5.88 8.23
CA VAL A 126 -11.78 5.19 6.96
C VAL A 126 -13.16 5.59 6.45
N ASN A 127 -13.20 6.18 5.26
CA ASN A 127 -14.45 6.50 4.59
C ASN A 127 -15.06 5.25 3.97
N ASP A 128 -16.39 5.22 3.83
CA ASP A 128 -17.14 4.14 3.16
C ASP A 128 -16.66 2.75 3.63
N ALA A 129 -16.80 2.50 4.93
CA ALA A 129 -16.18 1.36 5.61
C ALA A 129 -16.51 0.01 4.95
N ASP A 130 -17.77 -0.22 4.56
CA ASP A 130 -18.21 -1.48 3.94
C ASP A 130 -17.53 -1.74 2.58
N GLY A 131 -17.10 -0.68 1.88
CA GLY A 131 -16.38 -0.77 0.61
C GLY A 131 -14.85 -0.73 0.74
N ASN A 132 -14.33 -0.24 1.88
CA ASN A 132 -12.91 0.08 2.05
C ASN A 132 -12.21 -0.68 3.18
N LEU A 133 -12.86 -1.66 3.77
CA LEU A 133 -12.27 -2.55 4.76
C LEU A 133 -12.45 -4.00 4.34
N ALA A 134 -11.57 -4.87 4.82
CA ALA A 134 -11.72 -6.32 4.68
C ALA A 134 -11.48 -7.00 6.03
N LEU A 135 -12.36 -7.92 6.43
CA LEU A 135 -12.20 -8.70 7.66
C LEU A 135 -10.91 -9.52 7.60
N LEU A 136 -10.09 -9.40 8.61
CA LEU A 136 -8.87 -10.18 8.73
C LEU A 136 -9.17 -11.51 9.42
N PRO A 137 -8.90 -12.66 8.76
CA PRO A 137 -9.05 -13.97 9.38
C PRO A 137 -8.25 -14.09 10.67
N LYS A 138 -8.82 -14.76 11.70
CA LYS A 138 -8.22 -14.85 13.04
C LYS A 138 -6.87 -15.56 13.07
N ASN A 139 -6.63 -16.46 12.12
CA ASN A 139 -5.40 -17.26 12.00
C ASN A 139 -4.28 -16.55 11.24
N ILE A 140 -4.50 -15.33 10.72
CA ILE A 140 -3.48 -14.55 10.01
C ILE A 140 -2.82 -13.57 10.99
N ASN A 141 -1.48 -13.56 10.96
CA ASN A 141 -0.68 -12.59 11.69
C ASN A 141 -0.88 -11.19 11.10
N VAL A 142 -1.12 -10.19 11.95
CA VAL A 142 -1.35 -8.81 11.50
C VAL A 142 -0.15 -8.17 10.82
N VAL A 143 1.07 -8.56 11.21
CA VAL A 143 2.30 -8.03 10.61
C VAL A 143 2.45 -8.54 9.19
N ASP A 144 2.23 -9.85 8.97
CA ASP A 144 2.30 -10.45 7.65
C ASP A 144 1.16 -9.93 6.75
N ALA A 145 -0.03 -9.81 7.31
CA ALA A 145 -1.21 -9.32 6.60
C ALA A 145 -1.07 -7.84 6.18
N CYS A 146 -0.28 -7.04 6.91
CA CYS A 146 -0.09 -5.62 6.58
C CYS A 146 0.44 -5.41 5.16
N MET A 147 1.21 -6.35 4.62
CA MET A 147 1.70 -6.30 3.23
C MET A 147 0.58 -6.39 2.19
N LEU A 148 -0.59 -6.93 2.56
CA LEU A 148 -1.76 -7.02 1.69
C LEU A 148 -2.46 -5.66 1.52
N SER A 149 -2.12 -4.67 2.32
CA SER A 149 -2.72 -3.33 2.24
C SER A 149 -2.26 -2.52 1.02
N ASP A 150 -1.03 -2.77 0.52
CA ASP A 150 -0.47 -2.08 -0.64
C ASP A 150 0.49 -2.97 -1.44
N MET A 151 1.60 -3.40 -0.86
CA MET A 151 2.73 -4.02 -1.58
C MET A 151 2.32 -5.20 -2.44
N VAL A 152 1.47 -6.09 -1.92
CA VAL A 152 1.01 -7.28 -2.65
C VAL A 152 0.09 -6.89 -3.81
N PRO A 153 -1.03 -6.18 -3.60
CA PRO A 153 -1.92 -5.82 -4.70
C PRO A 153 -1.22 -4.93 -5.74
N THR A 154 -0.36 -4.00 -5.32
CA THR A 154 0.40 -3.13 -6.24
C THR A 154 1.35 -3.94 -7.11
N GLY A 155 2.10 -4.89 -6.54
CA GLY A 155 2.99 -5.76 -7.28
C GLY A 155 2.26 -6.68 -8.27
N PHE A 156 1.14 -7.26 -7.86
CA PHE A 156 0.30 -8.11 -8.69
C PHE A 156 -0.40 -7.33 -9.81
N HIS A 157 -0.90 -6.14 -9.50
CA HIS A 157 -1.53 -5.26 -10.48
C HIS A 157 -0.54 -4.83 -11.58
N GLY A 158 0.72 -4.55 -11.23
CA GLY A 158 1.77 -4.30 -12.22
C GLY A 158 1.96 -5.46 -13.20
N VAL A 159 1.88 -6.69 -12.72
CA VAL A 159 1.95 -7.90 -13.57
C VAL A 159 0.71 -8.05 -14.46
N GLU A 160 -0.46 -7.68 -13.94
CA GLU A 160 -1.70 -7.66 -14.68
C GLU A 160 -1.69 -6.62 -15.80
N LEU A 161 -1.26 -5.39 -15.49
CA LEU A 161 -1.13 -4.30 -16.47
C LEU A 161 -0.10 -4.60 -17.57
N ALA A 162 0.95 -5.35 -17.23
CA ALA A 162 1.94 -5.82 -18.20
C ALA A 162 1.43 -6.99 -19.07
N ASP A 163 0.21 -7.46 -18.82
CA ASP A 163 -0.44 -8.57 -19.52
C ASP A 163 0.45 -9.82 -19.63
N VAL A 164 1.14 -10.17 -18.54
CA VAL A 164 2.06 -11.31 -18.49
C VAL A 164 1.33 -12.60 -18.79
N GLN A 165 1.81 -13.34 -19.80
CA GLN A 165 1.25 -14.58 -20.27
C GLN A 165 2.14 -15.78 -19.92
N PHE A 166 1.54 -16.98 -20.01
CA PHE A 166 2.26 -18.24 -19.88
C PHE A 166 3.39 -18.34 -20.91
N GLY A 167 4.60 -18.63 -20.44
CA GLY A 167 5.78 -18.78 -21.28
C GLY A 167 6.60 -17.52 -21.50
N ASP A 168 6.16 -16.35 -21.07
CA ASP A 168 6.85 -15.06 -21.25
C ASP A 168 8.21 -15.00 -20.58
N THR A 169 9.05 -14.11 -21.10
CA THR A 169 10.24 -13.62 -20.41
C THR A 169 9.94 -12.23 -19.85
N VAL A 170 10.02 -12.09 -18.52
CA VAL A 170 9.65 -10.87 -17.80
C VAL A 170 10.85 -10.27 -17.10
N LEU A 171 11.04 -8.96 -17.25
CA LEU A 171 12.06 -8.16 -16.55
C LEU A 171 11.40 -7.35 -15.44
N VAL A 172 11.81 -7.59 -14.19
CA VAL A 172 11.40 -6.80 -13.02
C VAL A 172 12.58 -5.96 -12.54
N ILE A 173 12.47 -4.63 -12.68
CA ILE A 173 13.50 -3.68 -12.25
C ILE A 173 13.12 -3.11 -10.88
N GLY A 174 13.98 -3.32 -9.87
CA GLY A 174 13.70 -2.92 -8.50
C GLY A 174 12.97 -4.01 -7.72
N ILE A 175 13.73 -4.81 -6.96
CA ILE A 175 13.21 -5.91 -6.12
C ILE A 175 13.12 -5.49 -4.65
N GLY A 176 12.53 -4.32 -4.39
CA GLY A 176 11.98 -3.98 -3.09
C GLY A 176 10.70 -4.78 -2.81
N PRO A 177 9.93 -4.47 -1.75
CA PRO A 177 8.73 -5.23 -1.40
C PRO A 177 7.74 -5.37 -2.57
N VAL A 178 7.40 -4.28 -3.25
CA VAL A 178 6.51 -4.29 -4.43
C VAL A 178 7.09 -5.13 -5.57
N GLY A 179 8.37 -4.95 -5.90
CA GLY A 179 9.02 -5.74 -6.96
C GLY A 179 9.10 -7.23 -6.64
N LEU A 180 9.29 -7.62 -5.38
CA LEU A 180 9.22 -9.02 -4.94
C LEU A 180 7.81 -9.60 -5.17
N MET A 181 6.76 -8.81 -4.93
CA MET A 181 5.38 -9.22 -5.22
C MET A 181 5.11 -9.30 -6.72
N SER A 182 5.72 -8.41 -7.53
CA SER A 182 5.70 -8.55 -8.99
C SER A 182 6.39 -9.82 -9.47
N VAL A 183 7.51 -10.21 -8.86
CA VAL A 183 8.18 -11.49 -9.13
C VAL A 183 7.25 -12.66 -8.79
N ALA A 184 6.59 -12.62 -7.64
CA ALA A 184 5.63 -13.65 -7.23
C ALA A 184 4.46 -13.76 -8.22
N GLY A 185 3.81 -12.65 -8.54
CA GLY A 185 2.70 -12.59 -9.50
C GLY A 185 3.11 -13.08 -10.89
N THR A 186 4.30 -12.70 -11.37
CA THR A 186 4.86 -13.15 -12.64
C THR A 186 5.07 -14.67 -12.66
N ASN A 187 5.60 -15.22 -11.56
CA ASN A 187 5.76 -16.68 -11.42
C ASN A 187 4.42 -17.41 -11.43
N MET A 188 3.42 -16.87 -10.73
CA MET A 188 2.06 -17.42 -10.69
C MET A 188 1.35 -17.37 -12.04
N ARG A 189 1.62 -16.39 -12.87
CA ARG A 189 1.14 -16.26 -14.26
C ARG A 189 1.83 -17.23 -15.23
N GLY A 190 2.88 -17.93 -14.78
CA GLY A 190 3.54 -18.97 -15.58
C GLY A 190 4.57 -18.45 -16.56
N ALA A 191 5.18 -17.31 -16.32
CA ALA A 191 6.33 -16.84 -17.09
C ALA A 191 7.44 -17.90 -17.11
N SER A 192 8.05 -18.13 -18.27
CA SER A 192 9.12 -19.14 -18.43
C SER A 192 10.46 -18.66 -17.92
N ARG A 193 10.67 -17.34 -17.89
CA ARG A 193 11.90 -16.71 -17.40
C ARG A 193 11.57 -15.40 -16.69
N ILE A 194 12.17 -15.18 -15.51
CA ILE A 194 12.04 -13.95 -14.75
C ILE A 194 13.43 -13.38 -14.51
N ILE A 195 13.66 -12.15 -14.97
CA ILE A 195 14.90 -11.43 -14.75
C ILE A 195 14.62 -10.36 -13.69
N ALA A 196 15.15 -10.56 -12.49
CA ALA A 196 14.94 -9.66 -11.37
C ALA A 196 16.20 -8.84 -11.09
N VAL A 197 16.10 -7.51 -11.18
CA VAL A 197 17.24 -6.58 -11.04
C VAL A 197 17.14 -5.83 -9.73
N GLY A 198 18.18 -5.95 -8.89
CA GLY A 198 18.28 -5.23 -7.62
C GLY A 198 19.67 -5.36 -7.00
N THR A 199 19.92 -4.58 -5.95
CA THR A 199 21.27 -4.45 -5.34
C THR A 199 21.37 -4.95 -3.91
N ARG A 200 20.24 -4.99 -3.17
CA ARG A 200 20.26 -5.42 -1.76
C ARG A 200 20.30 -6.94 -1.65
N PRO A 201 21.31 -7.53 -0.97
CA PRO A 201 21.47 -8.99 -0.89
C PRO A 201 20.24 -9.72 -0.35
N VAL A 202 19.59 -9.18 0.68
CA VAL A 202 18.37 -9.75 1.26
C VAL A 202 17.21 -9.81 0.26
N CYS A 203 17.07 -8.79 -0.60
CA CYS A 203 16.03 -8.78 -1.64
C CYS A 203 16.37 -9.76 -2.77
N VAL A 204 17.64 -9.89 -3.13
CA VAL A 204 18.09 -10.87 -4.14
C VAL A 204 17.80 -12.29 -3.66
N GLU A 205 18.11 -12.60 -2.40
CA GLU A 205 17.82 -13.90 -1.81
C GLU A 205 16.31 -14.18 -1.73
N ALA A 206 15.52 -13.19 -1.28
CA ALA A 206 14.06 -13.29 -1.25
C ALA A 206 13.48 -13.55 -2.65
N ALA A 207 13.99 -12.84 -3.68
CA ALA A 207 13.56 -13.07 -5.05
C ALA A 207 13.81 -14.50 -5.52
N LYS A 208 15.00 -15.07 -5.24
CA LYS A 208 15.33 -16.46 -5.57
C LYS A 208 14.41 -17.46 -4.91
N ASN A 209 14.01 -17.20 -3.66
CA ASN A 209 13.09 -18.06 -2.91
C ASN A 209 11.64 -17.93 -3.40
N THR A 210 11.30 -16.81 -4.03
CA THR A 210 9.94 -16.54 -4.52
C THR A 210 9.65 -17.21 -5.86
N ALA A 211 10.67 -17.40 -6.71
CA ALA A 211 10.50 -18.01 -8.02
C ALA A 211 11.71 -18.87 -8.43
N GLN A 212 11.47 -20.12 -8.80
CA GLN A 212 12.54 -21.08 -9.16
C GLN A 212 13.24 -20.78 -10.49
N ARG A 213 12.73 -19.83 -11.29
CA ARG A 213 13.20 -19.51 -12.65
C ARG A 213 13.80 -18.12 -12.76
N ILE A 214 14.39 -17.64 -11.66
CA ILE A 214 14.98 -16.30 -11.60
C ILE A 214 16.43 -16.28 -12.10
N LEU A 215 16.69 -15.30 -12.98
CA LEU A 215 18.03 -14.80 -13.23
C LEU A 215 18.16 -13.46 -12.47
N SER A 216 18.95 -13.40 -11.40
CA SER A 216 19.20 -12.16 -10.69
C SER A 216 20.39 -11.43 -11.30
N ALA A 217 20.19 -10.18 -11.73
CA ALA A 217 21.29 -9.29 -12.06
C ALA A 217 21.53 -8.35 -10.87
N THR A 218 22.76 -8.35 -10.35
CA THR A 218 23.21 -7.37 -9.37
C THR A 218 23.96 -6.24 -10.09
N ARG A 219 23.94 -5.02 -9.55
CA ARG A 219 24.65 -3.86 -10.14
C ARG A 219 26.18 -4.03 -10.22
N THR A 220 26.72 -5.11 -9.66
CA THR A 220 28.14 -5.48 -9.77
C THR A 220 28.47 -6.14 -11.12
N ASP A 221 27.46 -6.68 -11.80
CA ASP A 221 27.63 -7.18 -13.15
C ASP A 221 27.62 -5.96 -14.08
N ARG A 222 28.80 -5.38 -14.33
CA ARG A 222 28.96 -4.31 -15.33
C ARG A 222 28.45 -4.87 -16.65
N PHE A 223 27.42 -4.27 -17.19
CA PHE A 223 27.16 -4.41 -18.61
C PHE A 223 28.44 -4.02 -19.33
N PRO A 224 29.04 -4.87 -20.15
CA PRO A 224 30.20 -4.46 -20.92
C PRO A 224 29.78 -3.21 -21.71
N ALA A 225 30.55 -2.13 -21.56
CA ALA A 225 30.36 -0.93 -22.33
C ALA A 225 30.61 -1.29 -23.79
N GLY A 226 29.54 -1.23 -24.61
CA GLY A 226 29.63 -1.31 -26.04
C GLY A 226 29.51 -2.71 -26.65
N THR A 227 28.34 -3.08 -27.07
CA THR A 227 28.05 -3.62 -28.41
C THR A 227 26.65 -3.20 -28.81
#